data_1991d5ce42c352b0aa955e000a799aa2
#
_entry.id   1991d5ce42c352b0aa955e000a799aa2
#
_cell.length_a   1.000
_cell.length_b   1.000
_cell.length_c   1.000
_cell.angle_alpha   90.00
_cell.angle_beta   90.00
_cell.angle_gamma   90.00
#
_symmetry.space_group_name_H-M   'P 1'
#
loop_
_entity.id
_entity.type
_entity.pdbx_description
1 polymer ?
#
loop_
_entity_poly.entity_id
_entity_poly.type
_entity_poly.pdbx_seq_one_letter_code
_entity_poly.pdbx_strand_id
1 'polypeptide(L)'
;MSITARFDIHRGRFTLGVDIAIPERGITGLFGPSGCGKTTLLRAIAGLDHFPKGYLRIDDQIWQDTATFIPTHKRMVGYIFQKSNLFTHMTVKNNLNYGLSRVPKGYGSSMGTIVDLLGISGLMDQY
;
A
#
# COMPACT_ATOMS: atom_id res chain seq x y z
N MET A 1 14.77 -4.64 -4.05
CA MET A 1 13.56 -4.00 -4.67
C MET A 1 13.78 -2.50 -4.69
N SER A 2 13.97 -1.92 -5.86
CA SER A 2 14.13 -0.48 -6.06
C SER A 2 12.85 0.12 -6.62
N ILE A 3 12.50 1.33 -6.20
CA ILE A 3 11.29 2.01 -6.67
C ILE A 3 11.71 3.28 -7.41
N THR A 4 11.29 3.43 -8.65
CA THR A 4 11.38 4.68 -9.40
C THR A 4 9.98 5.21 -9.64
N ALA A 5 9.66 6.39 -9.13
CA ALA A 5 8.33 6.98 -9.23
C ALA A 5 8.41 8.41 -9.72
N ARG A 6 7.68 8.72 -10.80
CA ARG A 6 7.51 10.06 -11.36
C ARG A 6 6.03 10.33 -11.52
N PHE A 7 5.55 11.35 -10.85
CA PHE A 7 4.15 11.75 -10.92
C PHE A 7 4.07 13.27 -11.03
N ASP A 8 3.24 13.72 -11.93
CA ASP A 8 2.81 15.12 -12.03
C ASP A 8 1.29 15.15 -11.90
N ILE A 9 0.85 15.50 -10.69
CA ILE A 9 -0.54 15.36 -10.27
C ILE A 9 -1.15 16.74 -10.10
N HIS A 10 -2.24 16.98 -10.82
CA HIS A 10 -3.02 18.20 -10.72
C HIS A 10 -4.45 17.87 -10.28
N ARG A 11 -4.90 18.45 -9.16
CA ARG A 11 -6.27 18.32 -8.65
C ARG A 11 -6.78 19.70 -8.20
N GLY A 12 -7.49 20.40 -9.05
CA GLY A 12 -7.93 21.76 -8.79
C GLY A 12 -6.75 22.69 -8.53
N ARG A 13 -6.65 23.23 -7.30
CA ARG A 13 -5.53 24.09 -6.88
C ARG A 13 -4.31 23.32 -6.36
N PHE A 14 -4.45 22.01 -6.19
CA PHE A 14 -3.37 21.17 -5.67
C PHE A 14 -2.51 20.65 -6.82
N THR A 15 -1.21 20.83 -6.70
CA THR A 15 -0.20 20.32 -7.63
C THR A 15 0.86 19.56 -6.85
N LEU A 16 1.23 18.37 -7.32
CA LEU A 16 2.29 17.56 -6.75
C LEU A 16 3.17 17.04 -7.87
N GLY A 17 4.40 17.57 -7.96
CA GLY A 17 5.46 17.05 -8.81
C GLY A 17 6.39 16.15 -8.01
N VAL A 18 6.61 14.93 -8.45
CA VAL A 18 7.49 13.96 -7.81
C VAL A 18 8.36 13.28 -8.85
N ASP A 19 9.67 13.24 -8.59
CA ASP A 19 10.63 12.38 -9.30
C ASP A 19 11.58 11.83 -8.24
N ILE A 20 11.38 10.57 -7.86
CA ILE A 20 12.12 9.92 -6.79
C ILE A 20 12.61 8.54 -7.19
N ALA A 21 13.78 8.20 -6.67
CA ALA A 21 14.30 6.83 -6.65
C ALA A 21 14.51 6.41 -5.19
N ILE A 22 13.85 5.34 -4.79
CA ILE A 22 13.93 4.79 -3.44
C ILE A 22 14.83 3.57 -3.48
N PRO A 23 15.79 3.43 -2.53
CA PRO A 23 16.73 2.33 -2.52
C PRO A 23 16.05 0.98 -2.27
N GLU A 24 16.75 -0.07 -2.66
CA GLU A 24 16.27 -1.46 -2.65
C GLU A 24 15.90 -1.98 -1.26
N ARG A 25 16.54 -1.48 -0.20
CA ARG A 25 16.38 -2.01 1.17
C ARG A 25 16.28 -0.87 2.18
N GLY A 26 15.68 -1.18 3.31
CA GLY A 26 15.55 -0.28 4.44
C GLY A 26 14.19 0.37 4.55
N ILE A 27 14.13 1.42 5.35
CA ILE A 27 12.93 2.24 5.58
C ILE A 27 13.18 3.61 4.99
N THR A 28 12.28 4.04 4.13
CA THR A 28 12.30 5.40 3.58
C THR A 28 11.21 6.24 4.21
N GLY A 29 11.58 7.34 4.87
CA GLY A 29 10.64 8.29 5.45
C GLY A 29 10.22 9.36 4.44
N LEU A 30 8.90 9.61 4.34
CA LEU A 30 8.33 10.68 3.54
C LEU A 30 7.85 11.81 4.47
N PHE A 31 8.52 12.94 4.44
CA PHE A 31 8.25 14.09 5.31
C PHE A 31 7.69 15.27 4.53
N GLY A 32 6.87 16.07 5.19
CA GLY A 32 6.32 17.30 4.65
C GLY A 32 5.10 17.78 5.45
N PRO A 33 4.67 19.02 5.26
CA PRO A 33 3.51 19.60 5.95
C PRO A 33 2.22 18.84 5.61
N SER A 34 1.19 19.04 6.42
CA SER A 34 -0.15 18.50 6.13
C SER A 34 -0.65 19.04 4.79
N GLY A 35 -1.26 18.17 3.98
CA GLY A 35 -1.81 18.53 2.67
C GLY A 35 -0.79 18.64 1.52
N CYS A 36 0.52 18.41 1.76
CA CYS A 36 1.52 18.48 0.68
C CYS A 36 1.52 17.30 -0.31
N GLY A 37 0.66 16.29 -0.10
CA GLY A 37 0.49 15.19 -1.07
C GLY A 37 1.10 13.84 -0.68
N LYS A 38 1.62 13.66 0.56
CA LYS A 38 2.21 12.39 1.02
C LYS A 38 1.26 11.19 0.79
N THR A 39 0.02 11.32 1.25
CA THR A 39 -0.99 10.27 1.07
C THR A 39 -1.33 10.06 -0.41
N THR A 40 -1.39 11.12 -1.21
CA THR A 40 -1.64 11.04 -2.65
C THR A 40 -0.53 10.25 -3.36
N LEU A 41 0.73 10.50 -3.02
CA LEU A 41 1.87 9.76 -3.56
C LEU A 41 1.82 8.28 -3.16
N LEU A 42 1.60 7.98 -1.88
CA LEU A 42 1.51 6.59 -1.42
C LEU A 42 0.35 5.84 -2.09
N ARG A 43 -0.80 6.49 -2.29
CA ARG A 43 -1.94 5.92 -3.00
C ARG A 43 -1.65 5.69 -4.48
N ALA A 44 -0.91 6.60 -5.14
CA ALA A 44 -0.46 6.42 -6.51
C ALA A 44 0.50 5.22 -6.65
N ILE A 45 1.48 5.09 -5.75
CA ILE A 45 2.41 3.96 -5.72
C ILE A 45 1.67 2.63 -5.49
N ALA A 46 0.69 2.62 -4.60
CA ALA A 46 -0.13 1.43 -4.33
C ALA A 46 -1.12 1.10 -5.48
N GLY A 47 -1.35 2.02 -6.42
CA GLY A 47 -2.33 1.86 -7.50
C GLY A 47 -3.79 2.06 -7.06
N LEU A 48 -3.99 2.66 -5.89
CA LEU A 48 -5.31 3.03 -5.38
C LEU A 48 -5.90 4.24 -6.13
N ASP A 49 -5.01 5.12 -6.60
CA ASP A 49 -5.35 6.24 -7.48
C ASP A 49 -4.53 6.10 -8.78
N HIS A 50 -5.19 6.30 -9.92
CA HIS A 50 -4.56 6.25 -11.23
C HIS A 50 -4.33 7.66 -11.77
N PHE A 51 -3.08 7.93 -12.13
CA PHE A 51 -2.65 9.19 -12.78
C PHE A 51 -2.04 8.85 -14.14
N PRO A 52 -2.76 9.04 -15.27
CA PRO A 52 -2.39 8.51 -16.59
C PRO A 52 -0.99 8.88 -17.09
N LYS A 53 -0.45 10.03 -16.66
CA LYS A 53 0.90 10.49 -16.99
C LYS A 53 1.96 10.05 -15.98
N GLY A 54 1.57 9.27 -14.96
CA GLY A 54 2.49 8.77 -13.96
C GLY A 54 3.38 7.66 -14.49
N TYR A 55 4.58 7.57 -13.95
CA TYR A 55 5.52 6.47 -14.17
C TYR A 55 5.87 5.82 -12.84
N LEU A 56 5.75 4.52 -12.77
CA LEU A 56 6.14 3.72 -11.61
C LEU A 56 6.80 2.43 -12.07
N ARG A 57 8.05 2.23 -11.64
CA ARG A 57 8.79 0.99 -11.84
C ARG A 57 9.24 0.44 -10.48
N ILE A 58 9.03 -0.84 -10.30
CA ILE A 58 9.53 -1.60 -9.16
C ILE A 58 10.51 -2.64 -9.70
N ASP A 59 11.76 -2.55 -9.31
CA ASP A 59 12.86 -3.31 -9.90
C ASP A 59 12.86 -3.19 -11.44
N ASP A 60 12.73 -4.30 -12.16
CA ASP A 60 12.66 -4.34 -13.62
C ASP A 60 11.23 -4.33 -14.16
N GLN A 61 10.22 -4.28 -13.28
CA GLN A 61 8.82 -4.33 -13.70
C GLN A 61 8.20 -2.93 -13.70
N ILE A 62 7.65 -2.52 -14.84
CA ILE A 62 6.83 -1.32 -14.96
C ILE A 62 5.44 -1.63 -14.39
N TRP A 63 5.05 -0.89 -13.34
CA TRP A 63 3.73 -1.00 -12.74
C TRP A 63 2.76 0.04 -13.30
N GLN A 64 3.30 1.15 -13.79
CA GLN A 64 2.53 2.19 -14.46
C GLN A 64 3.41 2.99 -15.41
N ASP A 65 2.88 3.24 -16.61
CA ASP A 65 3.35 4.22 -17.57
C ASP A 65 2.17 4.67 -18.45
N THR A 66 2.44 5.28 -19.61
CA THR A 66 1.39 5.74 -20.54
C THR A 66 0.58 4.61 -21.19
N ALA A 67 1.11 3.39 -21.22
CA ALA A 67 0.49 2.22 -21.83
C ALA A 67 0.07 1.14 -20.83
N THR A 68 0.67 1.15 -19.64
CA THR A 68 0.53 0.09 -18.63
C THR A 68 -0.04 0.65 -17.33
N PHE A 69 -0.98 -0.06 -16.74
CA PHE A 69 -1.43 0.16 -15.35
C PHE A 69 -1.74 -1.16 -14.69
N ILE A 70 -0.89 -1.57 -13.74
CA ILE A 70 -1.14 -2.74 -12.91
C ILE A 70 -2.08 -2.33 -11.77
N PRO A 71 -3.29 -2.89 -11.66
CA PRO A 71 -4.23 -2.54 -10.59
C PRO A 71 -3.71 -3.03 -9.24
N THR A 72 -4.14 -2.38 -8.14
CA THR A 72 -3.68 -2.63 -6.76
C THR A 72 -3.65 -4.11 -6.38
N HIS A 73 -4.71 -4.86 -6.71
CA HIS A 73 -4.82 -6.28 -6.33
C HIS A 73 -3.83 -7.21 -7.05
N LYS A 74 -3.15 -6.71 -8.09
CA LYS A 74 -2.06 -7.43 -8.78
C LYS A 74 -0.67 -6.92 -8.40
N ARG A 75 -0.59 -5.86 -7.57
CA ARG A 75 0.69 -5.34 -7.05
C ARG A 75 1.07 -6.12 -5.79
N MET A 76 2.31 -6.53 -5.68
CA MET A 76 2.83 -7.15 -4.45
C MET A 76 3.17 -6.06 -3.44
N VAL A 77 2.16 -5.45 -2.84
CA VAL A 77 2.28 -4.34 -1.90
C VAL A 77 1.30 -4.50 -0.73
N GLY A 78 1.76 -4.20 0.49
CA GLY A 78 0.90 -3.97 1.65
C GLY A 78 0.69 -2.48 1.85
N TYR A 79 -0.55 -2.05 2.04
CA TYR A 79 -0.90 -0.66 2.29
C TYR A 79 -1.65 -0.53 3.61
N ILE A 80 -1.09 0.27 4.53
CA ILE A 80 -1.73 0.55 5.82
C ILE A 80 -2.42 1.91 5.72
N PHE A 81 -3.73 1.92 5.87
CA PHE A 81 -4.55 3.13 5.81
C PHE A 81 -4.50 3.91 7.13
N GLN A 82 -4.67 5.23 7.06
CA GLN A 82 -4.77 6.07 8.26
C GLN A 82 -6.00 5.73 9.13
N LYS A 83 -7.11 5.33 8.49
CA LYS A 83 -8.31 4.85 9.17
C LYS A 83 -8.37 3.34 9.08
N SER A 84 -8.90 2.70 10.12
CA SER A 84 -9.14 1.25 10.08
C SER A 84 -10.14 0.93 8.96
N ASN A 85 -9.77 -0.02 8.11
CA ASN A 85 -10.64 -0.56 7.05
C ASN A 85 -11.10 -1.97 7.41
N LEU A 86 -11.51 -2.15 8.66
CA LEU A 86 -12.04 -3.42 9.15
C LEU A 86 -13.49 -3.60 8.71
N PHE A 87 -13.85 -4.84 8.45
CA PHE A 87 -15.23 -5.23 8.23
C PHE A 87 -15.93 -5.30 9.60
N THR A 88 -16.70 -4.29 9.94
CA THR A 88 -17.34 -4.13 11.26
C THR A 88 -18.39 -5.21 11.57
N HIS A 89 -18.86 -5.92 10.57
CA HIS A 89 -19.78 -7.07 10.70
C HIS A 89 -19.06 -8.41 10.91
N MET A 90 -17.74 -8.40 10.99
CA MET A 90 -16.91 -9.58 11.20
C MET A 90 -16.12 -9.44 12.49
N THR A 91 -15.87 -10.56 13.16
CA THR A 91 -14.93 -10.61 14.29
C THR A 91 -13.50 -10.31 13.86
N VAL A 92 -12.61 -9.98 14.80
CA VAL A 92 -11.17 -9.80 14.56
C VAL A 92 -10.59 -11.02 13.84
N LYS A 93 -10.90 -12.23 14.31
CA LYS A 93 -10.47 -13.49 13.68
C LYS A 93 -10.91 -13.60 12.23
N ASN A 94 -12.15 -13.25 11.92
CA ASN A 94 -12.68 -13.33 10.56
C ASN A 94 -12.08 -12.25 9.65
N ASN A 95 -11.81 -11.05 10.15
CA ASN A 95 -11.08 -10.02 9.42
C ASN A 95 -9.66 -10.49 9.04
N LEU A 96 -8.93 -11.09 9.99
CA LEU A 96 -7.59 -11.63 9.76
C LEU A 96 -7.62 -12.79 8.76
N ASN A 97 -8.56 -13.74 8.91
CA ASN A 97 -8.74 -14.85 7.98
C ASN A 97 -9.07 -14.36 6.57
N TYR A 98 -9.88 -13.32 6.44
CA TYR A 98 -10.19 -12.72 5.15
C TYR A 98 -8.92 -12.19 4.45
N GLY A 99 -8.04 -11.50 5.18
CA GLY A 99 -6.74 -11.08 4.66
C GLY A 99 -5.85 -12.26 4.28
N LEU A 100 -5.70 -13.22 5.19
CA LEU A 100 -4.86 -14.41 4.99
C LEU A 100 -5.27 -15.25 3.78
N SER A 101 -6.57 -15.38 3.52
CA SER A 101 -7.09 -16.14 2.37
C SER A 101 -6.69 -15.57 1.00
N ARG A 102 -6.17 -14.35 0.95
CA ARG A 102 -5.74 -13.65 -0.27
C ARG A 102 -4.22 -13.62 -0.43
N VAL A 103 -3.49 -14.06 0.57
CA VAL A 103 -2.03 -14.17 0.48
C VAL A 103 -1.67 -15.39 -0.39
N PRO A 104 -0.82 -15.23 -1.40
CA PRO A 104 -0.35 -16.36 -2.20
C PRO A 104 0.30 -17.43 -1.32
N LYS A 105 0.12 -18.70 -1.67
CA LYS A 105 0.73 -19.81 -0.93
C LYS A 105 2.26 -19.65 -0.87
N GLY A 106 2.82 -19.81 0.32
CA GLY A 106 4.27 -19.65 0.56
C GLY A 106 4.70 -18.23 0.97
N TYR A 107 3.79 -17.28 0.99
CA TYR A 107 4.05 -15.93 1.49
C TYR A 107 3.28 -15.67 2.78
N GLY A 108 3.91 -14.92 3.68
CA GLY A 108 3.31 -14.47 4.93
C GLY A 108 3.65 -15.33 6.15
N SER A 109 3.47 -14.73 7.31
CA SER A 109 3.62 -15.38 8.61
C SER A 109 2.37 -16.17 8.97
N SER A 110 2.50 -17.18 9.85
CA SER A 110 1.31 -17.87 10.35
C SER A 110 0.40 -16.92 11.15
N MET A 111 -0.90 -17.19 11.15
CA MET A 111 -1.88 -16.43 11.94
C MET A 111 -1.46 -16.37 13.42
N GLY A 112 -1.05 -17.50 14.01
CA GLY A 112 -0.61 -17.56 15.40
C GLY A 112 0.55 -16.61 15.68
N THR A 113 1.60 -16.64 14.86
CA THR A 113 2.75 -15.75 15.02
C THR A 113 2.37 -14.27 15.00
N ILE A 114 1.45 -13.87 14.12
CA ILE A 114 0.99 -12.47 14.03
C ILE A 114 0.15 -12.10 15.24
N VAL A 115 -0.78 -12.97 15.66
CA VAL A 115 -1.66 -12.76 16.81
C VAL A 115 -0.83 -12.60 18.10
N ASP A 116 0.18 -13.45 18.28
CA ASP A 116 1.08 -13.40 19.43
C ASP A 116 1.96 -12.15 19.41
N LEU A 117 2.55 -11.80 18.26
CA LEU A 117 3.37 -10.61 18.07
C LEU A 117 2.61 -9.32 18.40
N LEU A 118 1.34 -9.25 18.02
CA LEU A 118 0.47 -8.09 18.24
C LEU A 118 -0.22 -8.13 19.62
N GLY A 119 -0.14 -9.23 20.37
CA GLY A 119 -0.78 -9.39 21.69
C GLY A 119 -2.29 -9.32 21.64
N ILE A 120 -2.93 -9.75 20.53
CA ILE A 120 -4.36 -9.63 20.30
C ILE A 120 -5.15 -10.95 20.49
N SER A 121 -4.54 -11.97 21.07
CA SER A 121 -5.17 -13.28 21.27
C SER A 121 -6.50 -13.22 22.04
N GLY A 122 -6.60 -12.33 23.03
CA GLY A 122 -7.84 -12.11 23.79
C GLY A 122 -8.94 -11.34 23.05
N LEU A 123 -8.65 -10.81 21.87
CA LEU A 123 -9.59 -9.99 21.09
C LEU A 123 -10.20 -10.74 19.90
N MET A 124 -9.79 -11.97 19.65
CA MET A 124 -10.09 -12.69 18.40
C MET A 124 -11.57 -12.86 18.10
N ASP A 125 -12.40 -13.01 19.13
CA ASP A 125 -13.85 -13.22 19.00
C ASP A 125 -14.66 -11.91 19.09
N GLN A 126 -13.99 -10.75 19.26
CA GLN A 126 -14.65 -9.45 19.28
C GLN A 126 -14.94 -8.94 17.86
N TYR A 127 -15.96 -8.06 17.76
CA TYR A 127 -16.38 -7.36 16.54
C TYR A 127 -15.74 -6.00 16.44
#